data_215bfd9d466e39ce9f0a292f2d7cb4da
#
_entry.id   215bfd9d466e39ce9f0a292f2d7cb4da
#
_cell.length_a   1.000
_cell.length_b   1.000
_cell.length_c   1.000
_cell.angle_alpha   90.00
_cell.angle_beta   90.00
_cell.angle_gamma   90.00
#
_symmetry.space_group_name_H-M   'P 1'
#
loop_
_entity.id
_entity.type
_entity.pdbx_description
1 polymer ?
#
loop_
_entity_poly.entity_id
_entity_poly.type
_entity_poly.pdbx_seq_one_letter_code
_entity_poly.pdbx_strand_id
1 'polypeptide(L)'
;MAVKIKDFEIFKNIFGTIEEFGNWYYAEMAVINLLAALLIGRFFRMKHRDVLSYMAEGAKKMLPSALIVVLAYCVIYFAGNTMFYPTIAGWILGATSKFNIFFASIATILGSALHVDMLYVANYVIPQIAAQGTSATVTGTLIQGLYGVTMFVAPTSAALVLGLTYLNIPYTEWIKKTWKLALILFGIVILTTVAAMLI
;
A
#
# COMPACT_ATOMS: atom_id res chain seq x y z
N MET A 1 16.35 -4.97 -12.59
CA MET A 1 16.90 -5.00 -13.97
C MET A 1 15.75 -4.70 -14.91
N ALA A 2 15.57 -3.42 -15.29
CA ALA A 2 14.49 -3.00 -16.18
C ALA A 2 14.88 -3.33 -17.62
N VAL A 3 14.10 -4.16 -18.28
CA VAL A 3 14.27 -4.43 -19.72
C VAL A 3 13.77 -3.18 -20.43
N LYS A 4 14.67 -2.31 -20.87
CA LYS A 4 14.36 -1.22 -21.79
C LYS A 4 13.99 -1.84 -23.14
N ILE A 5 12.70 -1.87 -23.45
CA ILE A 5 12.23 -2.10 -24.81
C ILE A 5 12.34 -0.74 -25.49
N LYS A 6 13.46 -0.54 -26.19
CA LYS A 6 13.70 0.63 -27.02
C LYS A 6 12.68 0.68 -28.15
N ASP A 7 12.01 1.82 -28.25
CA ASP A 7 11.40 2.37 -29.48
C ASP A 7 10.28 1.57 -30.13
N PHE A 8 9.16 1.34 -29.41
CA PHE A 8 7.90 1.07 -30.06
C PHE A 8 7.17 2.40 -30.33
N GLU A 9 7.63 3.15 -31.34
CA GLU A 9 7.06 4.46 -31.72
C GLU A 9 5.56 4.44 -32.05
N ILE A 10 5.02 3.27 -32.43
CA ILE A 10 3.60 3.09 -32.72
C ILE A 10 2.72 3.42 -31.52
N PHE A 11 3.12 2.99 -30.32
CA PHE A 11 2.35 3.28 -29.10
C PHE A 11 2.45 4.74 -28.69
N LYS A 12 3.60 5.37 -28.89
CA LYS A 12 3.83 6.78 -28.59
C LYS A 12 2.91 7.71 -29.40
N ASN A 13 2.63 7.36 -30.66
CA ASN A 13 1.77 8.14 -31.54
C ASN A 13 0.28 7.94 -31.30
N ILE A 14 -0.14 6.80 -30.73
CA ILE A 14 -1.56 6.48 -30.47
C ILE A 14 -1.98 6.89 -29.06
N PHE A 15 -1.14 6.71 -28.06
CA PHE A 15 -1.48 6.89 -26.64
C PHE A 15 -0.71 8.03 -25.96
N GLY A 16 0.06 8.83 -26.69
CA GLY A 16 0.93 9.87 -26.12
C GLY A 16 2.19 9.30 -25.48
N THR A 17 2.70 9.97 -24.47
CA THR A 17 3.85 9.49 -23.69
C THR A 17 3.41 8.37 -22.75
N ILE A 18 3.62 7.11 -23.20
CA ILE A 18 3.49 5.95 -22.30
C ILE A 18 4.82 5.78 -21.58
N GLU A 19 4.77 5.72 -20.27
CA GLU A 19 5.93 5.44 -19.42
C GLU A 19 6.52 4.05 -19.74
N GLU A 20 7.83 3.90 -19.54
CA GLU A 20 8.53 2.64 -19.75
C GLU A 20 7.94 1.52 -18.86
N PHE A 21 7.95 0.28 -19.35
CA PHE A 21 7.59 -0.90 -18.58
C PHE A 21 8.38 -0.93 -17.26
N GLY A 22 7.66 -0.88 -16.14
CA GLY A 22 8.23 -0.80 -14.79
C GLY A 22 7.91 0.50 -14.05
N ASN A 23 7.54 1.57 -14.80
CA ASN A 23 7.07 2.84 -14.23
C ASN A 23 5.54 3.01 -14.38
N TRP A 24 4.83 1.92 -14.63
CA TRP A 24 3.39 1.95 -14.84
C TRP A 24 2.66 2.14 -13.52
N TYR A 25 1.71 3.05 -13.54
CA TYR A 25 0.83 3.37 -12.42
C TYR A 25 -0.61 2.90 -12.68
N TYR A 26 -1.52 3.35 -11.85
CA TYR A 26 -2.93 2.92 -11.88
C TYR A 26 -3.64 3.18 -13.21
N ALA A 27 -3.28 4.23 -13.93
CA ALA A 27 -3.89 4.58 -15.22
C ALA A 27 -3.56 3.54 -16.30
N GLU A 28 -2.29 3.16 -16.42
CA GLU A 28 -1.84 2.16 -17.39
C GLU A 28 -2.42 0.77 -17.05
N MET A 29 -2.46 0.42 -15.76
CA MET A 29 -3.09 -0.81 -15.31
C MET A 29 -4.60 -0.83 -15.59
N ALA A 30 -5.29 0.30 -15.46
CA ALA A 30 -6.71 0.41 -15.80
C ALA A 30 -6.95 0.20 -17.31
N VAL A 31 -6.09 0.76 -18.17
CA VAL A 31 -6.16 0.55 -19.63
C VAL A 31 -5.94 -0.91 -20.00
N ILE A 32 -4.96 -1.59 -19.38
CA ILE A 32 -4.72 -3.02 -19.62
C ILE A 32 -5.94 -3.85 -19.22
N ASN A 33 -6.51 -3.58 -18.04
CA ASN A 33 -7.69 -4.29 -17.57
C ASN A 33 -8.90 -4.06 -18.51
N LEU A 34 -9.06 -2.84 -19.02
CA LEU A 34 -10.09 -2.53 -20.02
C LEU A 34 -9.89 -3.34 -21.31
N LEU A 35 -8.66 -3.33 -21.84
CA LEU A 35 -8.32 -4.10 -23.04
C LEU A 35 -8.51 -5.60 -22.81
N ALA A 36 -8.10 -6.12 -21.66
CA ALA A 36 -8.30 -7.52 -21.31
C ALA A 36 -9.79 -7.88 -21.28
N ALA A 37 -10.65 -7.05 -20.69
CA ALA A 37 -12.09 -7.27 -20.67
C ALA A 37 -12.70 -7.30 -22.09
N LEU A 38 -12.27 -6.41 -22.98
CA LEU A 38 -12.70 -6.38 -24.37
C LEU A 38 -12.22 -7.63 -25.14
N LEU A 39 -10.97 -8.06 -24.92
CA LEU A 39 -10.40 -9.27 -25.55
C LEU A 39 -11.12 -10.53 -25.07
N ILE A 40 -11.42 -10.64 -23.78
CA ILE A 40 -12.20 -11.74 -23.21
C ILE A 40 -13.59 -11.77 -23.85
N GLY A 41 -14.29 -10.65 -23.90
CA GLY A 41 -15.58 -10.54 -24.56
C GLY A 41 -15.53 -11.00 -26.04
N ARG A 42 -14.48 -10.60 -26.76
CA ARG A 42 -14.26 -11.01 -28.15
C ARG A 42 -13.95 -12.49 -28.29
N PHE A 43 -13.13 -13.04 -27.40
CA PHE A 43 -12.78 -14.47 -27.39
C PHE A 43 -14.01 -15.36 -27.16
N PHE A 44 -14.85 -15.00 -26.21
CA PHE A 44 -16.10 -15.70 -25.89
C PHE A 44 -17.26 -15.33 -26.83
N ARG A 45 -17.01 -14.58 -27.91
CA ARG A 45 -18.01 -14.14 -28.91
C ARG A 45 -19.23 -13.45 -28.29
N MET A 46 -19.03 -12.70 -27.20
CA MET A 46 -20.09 -11.95 -26.54
C MET A 46 -20.53 -10.75 -27.40
N LYS A 47 -21.79 -10.37 -27.30
CA LYS A 47 -22.27 -9.13 -27.93
C LYS A 47 -21.66 -7.94 -27.19
N HIS A 48 -21.29 -6.89 -27.92
CA HIS A 48 -20.69 -5.70 -27.32
C HIS A 48 -21.54 -5.10 -26.19
N ARG A 49 -22.87 -5.13 -26.35
CA ARG A 49 -23.82 -4.67 -25.33
C ARG A 49 -23.69 -5.47 -24.04
N ASP A 50 -23.51 -6.77 -24.12
CA ASP A 50 -23.39 -7.63 -22.94
C ASP A 50 -22.06 -7.38 -22.23
N VAL A 51 -20.94 -7.21 -22.97
CA VAL A 51 -19.64 -6.86 -22.41
C VAL A 51 -19.73 -5.55 -21.64
N LEU A 52 -20.32 -4.50 -22.24
CA LEU A 52 -20.50 -3.22 -21.58
C LEU A 52 -21.39 -3.30 -20.35
N SER A 53 -22.47 -4.13 -20.41
CA SER A 53 -23.36 -4.35 -19.28
C SER A 53 -22.64 -5.01 -18.11
N TYR A 54 -21.83 -6.05 -18.36
CA TYR A 54 -21.03 -6.70 -17.30
C TYR A 54 -19.97 -5.80 -16.72
N MET A 55 -19.33 -4.97 -17.57
CA MET A 55 -18.36 -3.96 -17.08
C MET A 55 -19.05 -2.93 -16.17
N ALA A 56 -20.23 -2.44 -16.55
CA ALA A 56 -21.01 -1.50 -15.76
C ALA A 56 -21.48 -2.12 -14.42
N GLU A 57 -21.90 -3.39 -14.45
CA GLU A 57 -22.28 -4.11 -13.23
C GLU A 57 -21.08 -4.32 -12.30
N GLY A 58 -19.92 -4.68 -12.85
CA GLY A 58 -18.67 -4.77 -12.09
C GLY A 58 -18.28 -3.45 -11.45
N ALA A 59 -18.33 -2.34 -12.20
CA ALA A 59 -18.06 -1.01 -11.68
C ALA A 59 -19.03 -0.63 -10.55
N LYS A 60 -20.32 -0.91 -10.71
CA LYS A 60 -21.34 -0.67 -9.68
C LYS A 60 -21.05 -1.45 -8.39
N LYS A 61 -20.64 -2.71 -8.49
CA LYS A 61 -20.26 -3.52 -7.32
C LYS A 61 -19.03 -2.99 -6.59
N MET A 62 -18.09 -2.37 -7.32
CA MET A 62 -16.86 -1.82 -6.75
C MET A 62 -17.01 -0.39 -6.23
N LEU A 63 -18.13 0.30 -6.49
CA LEU A 63 -18.34 1.69 -6.10
C LEU A 63 -18.18 1.94 -4.58
N PRO A 64 -18.71 1.10 -3.66
CA PRO A 64 -18.53 1.29 -2.23
C PRO A 64 -17.04 1.26 -1.82
N SER A 65 -16.25 0.35 -2.39
CA SER A 65 -14.81 0.28 -2.14
C SER A 65 -14.07 1.47 -2.70
N ALA A 66 -14.43 1.94 -3.89
CA ALA A 66 -13.84 3.14 -4.48
C ALA A 66 -14.08 4.36 -3.57
N LEU A 67 -15.26 4.51 -2.98
CA LEU A 67 -15.55 5.58 -2.03
C LEU A 67 -14.69 5.48 -0.77
N ILE A 68 -14.50 4.28 -0.21
CA ILE A 68 -13.62 4.09 0.96
C ILE A 68 -12.18 4.46 0.61
N VAL A 69 -11.70 4.06 -0.56
CA VAL A 69 -10.36 4.41 -1.04
C VAL A 69 -10.21 5.94 -1.18
N VAL A 70 -11.20 6.62 -1.76
CA VAL A 70 -11.20 8.09 -1.86
C VAL A 70 -11.13 8.74 -0.47
N LEU A 71 -11.93 8.26 0.49
CA LEU A 71 -11.88 8.77 1.87
C LEU A 71 -10.53 8.50 2.53
N ALA A 72 -9.94 7.32 2.32
CA ALA A 72 -8.59 7.02 2.78
C ALA A 72 -7.55 7.99 2.19
N TYR A 73 -7.65 8.29 0.90
CA TYR A 73 -6.79 9.30 0.27
C TYR A 73 -6.98 10.71 0.83
N CYS A 74 -8.19 11.08 1.24
CA CYS A 74 -8.40 12.36 1.94
C CYS A 74 -7.62 12.41 3.26
N VAL A 75 -7.61 11.32 4.03
CA VAL A 75 -6.82 11.22 5.26
C VAL A 75 -5.33 11.28 4.96
N ILE A 76 -4.86 10.55 3.95
CA ILE A 76 -3.47 10.54 3.49
C ILE A 76 -3.04 11.95 3.08
N TYR A 77 -3.86 12.63 2.27
CA TYR A 77 -3.57 14.00 1.82
C TYR A 77 -3.50 14.97 2.99
N PHE A 78 -4.42 14.87 3.94
CA PHE A 78 -4.39 15.67 5.17
C PHE A 78 -3.12 15.38 5.98
N ALA A 79 -2.81 14.12 6.24
CA ALA A 79 -1.62 13.72 7.01
C ALA A 79 -0.32 14.14 6.33
N GLY A 80 -0.27 14.12 4.98
CA GLY A 80 0.92 14.51 4.20
C GLY A 80 1.14 16.01 4.10
N ASN A 81 0.07 16.81 4.03
CA ASN A 81 0.15 18.27 3.92
C ASN A 81 0.17 19.00 5.27
N THR A 82 -0.21 18.33 6.34
CA THR A 82 -0.07 18.84 7.70
C THR A 82 1.13 18.14 8.36
N MET A 83 1.80 18.84 9.26
CA MET A 83 2.88 18.22 10.06
C MET A 83 2.34 17.28 11.16
N PHE A 84 1.13 16.76 10.99
CA PHE A 84 0.43 15.93 11.96
C PHE A 84 1.21 14.66 12.31
N TYR A 85 1.47 13.81 11.30
CA TYR A 85 2.22 12.58 11.52
C TYR A 85 3.69 12.84 11.94
N PRO A 86 4.46 13.71 11.25
CA PRO A 86 5.82 14.03 11.69
C PRO A 86 5.91 14.52 13.12
N THR A 87 4.94 15.33 13.59
CA THR A 87 4.91 15.82 14.96
C THR A 87 4.67 14.68 15.97
N ILE A 88 3.70 13.81 15.70
CA ILE A 88 3.41 12.66 16.57
C ILE A 88 4.60 11.69 16.59
N ALA A 89 5.16 11.38 15.43
CA ALA A 89 6.34 10.51 15.33
C ALA A 89 7.52 11.10 16.11
N GLY A 90 7.73 12.42 16.02
CA GLY A 90 8.75 13.13 16.78
C GLY A 90 8.54 13.03 18.28
N TRP A 91 7.33 13.16 18.78
CA TRP A 91 7.02 12.98 20.20
C TRP A 91 7.26 11.54 20.68
N ILE A 92 6.78 10.56 19.90
CA ILE A 92 6.95 9.13 20.25
C ILE A 92 8.42 8.75 20.26
N LEU A 93 9.17 9.09 19.22
CA LEU A 93 10.59 8.76 19.12
C LEU A 93 11.47 9.58 20.06
N GLY A 94 11.08 10.82 20.34
CA GLY A 94 11.76 11.71 21.27
C GLY A 94 11.54 11.37 22.76
N ALA A 95 10.64 10.42 23.07
CA ALA A 95 10.43 9.92 24.43
C ALA A 95 11.66 9.20 25.01
N THR A 96 12.59 8.79 24.13
CA THR A 96 13.86 8.17 24.52
C THR A 96 15.03 8.81 23.78
N SER A 97 16.17 8.94 24.47
CA SER A 97 17.42 9.46 23.87
C SER A 97 18.19 8.43 23.05
N LYS A 98 17.86 7.15 23.20
CA LYS A 98 18.44 6.01 22.48
C LYS A 98 17.36 5.25 21.75
N PHE A 99 17.76 4.52 20.71
CA PHE A 99 16.85 3.65 19.97
C PHE A 99 16.06 2.71 20.90
N ASN A 100 14.76 2.74 20.73
CA ASN A 100 13.86 1.84 21.45
C ASN A 100 12.87 1.24 20.45
N ILE A 101 12.95 -0.09 20.31
CA ILE A 101 12.14 -0.86 19.33
C ILE A 101 10.64 -0.66 19.55
N PHE A 102 10.19 -0.50 20.80
CA PHE A 102 8.78 -0.30 21.13
C PHE A 102 8.25 1.03 20.56
N PHE A 103 8.93 2.15 20.85
CA PHE A 103 8.52 3.47 20.35
C PHE A 103 8.67 3.58 18.83
N ALA A 104 9.73 3.00 18.26
CA ALA A 104 9.92 2.93 16.82
C ALA A 104 8.81 2.12 16.13
N SER A 105 8.36 1.02 16.75
CA SER A 105 7.25 0.21 16.26
C SER A 105 5.94 1.00 16.26
N ILE A 106 5.61 1.70 17.34
CA ILE A 106 4.40 2.51 17.45
C ILE A 106 4.40 3.60 16.37
N ALA A 107 5.50 4.34 16.23
CA ALA A 107 5.62 5.39 15.22
C ALA A 107 5.42 4.82 13.80
N THR A 108 6.04 3.69 13.49
CA THR A 108 5.92 3.03 12.18
C THR A 108 4.50 2.54 11.90
N ILE A 109 3.84 1.89 12.88
CA ILE A 109 2.46 1.40 12.72
C ILE A 109 1.50 2.56 12.51
N LEU A 110 1.60 3.63 13.32
CA LEU A 110 0.75 4.81 13.16
C LEU A 110 0.97 5.47 11.79
N GLY A 111 2.22 5.65 11.38
CA GLY A 111 2.52 6.20 10.06
C GLY A 111 1.95 5.34 8.93
N SER A 112 2.13 4.02 9.01
CA SER A 112 1.62 3.08 8.01
C SER A 112 0.09 3.03 7.98
N ALA A 113 -0.57 3.17 9.11
CA ALA A 113 -2.03 3.22 9.17
C ALA A 113 -2.61 4.53 8.63
N LEU A 114 -1.89 5.65 8.79
CA LEU A 114 -2.29 6.97 8.30
C LEU A 114 -1.87 7.23 6.86
N HIS A 115 -0.82 6.56 6.38
CA HIS A 115 -0.28 6.80 5.05
C HIS A 115 0.09 5.48 4.36
N VAL A 116 -0.55 5.22 3.20
CA VAL A 116 -0.37 3.97 2.43
C VAL A 116 1.00 3.89 1.75
N ASP A 117 1.69 5.01 1.60
CA ASP A 117 3.02 5.05 0.98
C ASP A 117 4.11 4.76 2.02
N MET A 118 4.79 3.63 1.86
CA MET A 118 5.91 3.24 2.71
C MET A 118 7.05 4.28 2.67
N LEU A 119 7.30 4.90 1.53
CA LEU A 119 8.36 5.91 1.39
C LEU A 119 8.07 7.15 2.23
N TYR A 120 6.79 7.55 2.31
CA TYR A 120 6.40 8.65 3.17
C TYR A 120 6.72 8.35 4.64
N VAL A 121 6.32 7.18 5.13
CA VAL A 121 6.61 6.75 6.50
C VAL A 121 8.12 6.68 6.74
N ALA A 122 8.85 6.07 5.81
CA ALA A 122 10.30 5.92 5.90
C ALA A 122 11.00 7.28 5.95
N ASN A 123 10.61 8.25 5.12
CA ASN A 123 11.22 9.57 5.08
C ASN A 123 11.13 10.34 6.41
N TYR A 124 10.11 10.07 7.22
CA TYR A 124 9.97 10.72 8.53
C TYR A 124 10.52 9.90 9.69
N VAL A 125 10.44 8.57 9.62
CA VAL A 125 10.86 7.69 10.72
C VAL A 125 12.35 7.35 10.64
N ILE A 126 12.88 7.07 9.46
CA ILE A 126 14.29 6.66 9.29
C ILE A 126 15.27 7.69 9.85
N PRO A 127 15.18 9.01 9.50
CA PRO A 127 16.14 9.98 10.01
C PRO A 127 16.14 10.07 11.54
N GLN A 128 14.96 9.97 12.16
CA GLN A 128 14.83 10.08 13.61
C GLN A 128 15.38 8.83 14.31
N ILE A 129 15.13 7.64 13.79
CA ILE A 129 15.68 6.38 14.32
C ILE A 129 17.20 6.33 14.10
N ALA A 130 17.68 6.74 12.93
CA ALA A 130 19.10 6.79 12.63
C ALA A 130 19.86 7.75 13.56
N ALA A 131 19.26 8.90 13.90
CA ALA A 131 19.81 9.83 14.87
C ALA A 131 19.97 9.23 16.27
N GLN A 132 19.26 8.15 16.58
CA GLN A 132 19.39 7.40 17.84
C GLN A 132 20.48 6.31 17.81
N GLY A 133 21.28 6.26 16.73
CA GLY A 133 22.45 5.37 16.62
C GLY A 133 22.12 3.96 16.13
N THR A 134 21.04 3.79 15.36
CA THR A 134 20.62 2.49 14.85
C THR A 134 21.14 2.22 13.45
N SER A 135 21.46 0.97 13.12
CA SER A 135 21.90 0.59 11.78
C SER A 135 20.77 0.65 10.75
N ALA A 136 21.13 0.87 9.48
CA ALA A 136 20.18 0.89 8.38
C ALA A 136 19.43 -0.45 8.23
N THR A 137 20.12 -1.57 8.50
CA THR A 137 19.53 -2.92 8.45
C THR A 137 18.41 -3.07 9.47
N VAL A 138 18.65 -2.69 10.72
CA VAL A 138 17.65 -2.74 11.80
C VAL A 138 16.44 -1.87 11.46
N THR A 139 16.71 -0.62 11.05
CA THR A 139 15.65 0.33 10.70
C THR A 139 14.82 -0.15 9.50
N GLY A 140 15.48 -0.64 8.46
CA GLY A 140 14.82 -1.17 7.27
C GLY A 140 13.96 -2.39 7.56
N THR A 141 14.48 -3.36 8.31
CA THR A 141 13.74 -4.57 8.72
C THR A 141 12.49 -4.20 9.53
N LEU A 142 12.63 -3.30 10.50
CA LEU A 142 11.53 -2.86 11.34
C LEU A 142 10.43 -2.18 10.51
N ILE A 143 10.79 -1.17 9.72
CA ILE A 143 9.82 -0.36 8.98
C ILE A 143 9.12 -1.20 7.92
N GLN A 144 9.86 -1.95 7.11
CA GLN A 144 9.29 -2.77 6.05
C GLN A 144 8.38 -3.88 6.61
N GLY A 145 8.83 -4.55 7.67
CA GLY A 145 8.04 -5.61 8.31
C GLY A 145 6.76 -5.07 8.92
N LEU A 146 6.83 -4.01 9.72
CA LEU A 146 5.66 -3.41 10.36
C LEU A 146 4.70 -2.76 9.37
N TYR A 147 5.23 -2.15 8.30
CA TYR A 147 4.39 -1.66 7.20
C TYR A 147 3.57 -2.80 6.60
N GLY A 148 4.19 -3.94 6.27
CA GLY A 148 3.49 -5.10 5.72
C GLY A 148 2.39 -5.63 6.66
N VAL A 149 2.70 -5.77 7.95
CA VAL A 149 1.73 -6.20 8.96
C VAL A 149 0.58 -5.20 9.09
N THR A 150 0.88 -3.89 9.08
CA THR A 150 -0.14 -2.85 9.17
C THR A 150 -1.04 -2.87 7.93
N MET A 151 -0.49 -2.97 6.72
CA MET A 151 -1.28 -3.04 5.48
C MET A 151 -2.18 -4.28 5.42
N PHE A 152 -1.83 -5.35 6.11
CA PHE A 152 -2.64 -6.55 6.22
C PHE A 152 -3.93 -6.36 7.04
N VAL A 153 -3.93 -5.38 7.94
CA VAL A 153 -5.08 -5.12 8.84
C VAL A 153 -5.66 -3.70 8.73
N ALA A 154 -4.92 -2.74 8.19
CA ALA A 154 -5.36 -1.35 8.16
C ALA A 154 -6.52 -1.11 7.18
N PRO A 155 -7.56 -0.39 7.58
CA PRO A 155 -8.68 -0.05 6.70
C PRO A 155 -8.28 0.93 5.58
N THR A 156 -7.14 1.57 5.70
CA THR A 156 -6.55 2.44 4.67
C THR A 156 -5.87 1.67 3.54
N SER A 157 -5.64 0.35 3.72
CA SER A 157 -5.08 -0.51 2.67
C SER A 157 -6.09 -0.74 1.55
N ALA A 158 -5.90 -0.07 0.43
CA ALA A 158 -6.79 -0.18 -0.73
C ALA A 158 -6.88 -1.62 -1.24
N ALA A 159 -5.76 -2.35 -1.29
CA ALA A 159 -5.74 -3.73 -1.73
C ALA A 159 -6.59 -4.65 -0.82
N LEU A 160 -6.50 -4.45 0.50
CA LEU A 160 -7.31 -5.18 1.47
C LEU A 160 -8.80 -4.89 1.28
N VAL A 161 -9.16 -3.60 1.25
CA VAL A 161 -10.57 -3.18 1.14
C VAL A 161 -11.19 -3.65 -0.18
N LEU A 162 -10.47 -3.51 -1.30
CA LEU A 162 -10.93 -4.00 -2.60
C LEU A 162 -11.12 -5.51 -2.59
N GLY A 163 -10.16 -6.27 -2.05
CA GLY A 163 -10.25 -7.72 -1.95
C GLY A 163 -11.44 -8.19 -1.10
N LEU A 164 -11.63 -7.58 0.06
CA LEU A 164 -12.76 -7.91 0.95
C LEU A 164 -14.11 -7.58 0.30
N THR A 165 -14.21 -6.45 -0.41
CA THR A 165 -15.44 -6.10 -1.13
C THR A 165 -15.73 -7.07 -2.25
N TYR A 166 -14.71 -7.44 -3.03
CA TYR A 166 -14.86 -8.42 -4.11
C TYR A 166 -15.37 -9.77 -3.60
N LEU A 167 -14.86 -10.20 -2.44
CA LEU A 167 -15.25 -11.45 -1.79
C LEU A 167 -16.52 -11.33 -0.95
N ASN A 168 -17.12 -10.15 -0.84
CA ASN A 168 -18.27 -9.86 0.03
C ASN A 168 -18.01 -10.24 1.50
N ILE A 169 -16.79 -10.02 1.99
CA ILE A 169 -16.40 -10.28 3.37
C ILE A 169 -16.42 -8.95 4.14
N PRO A 170 -17.21 -8.83 5.22
CA PRO A 170 -17.17 -7.64 6.08
C PRO A 170 -15.79 -7.46 6.72
N TYR A 171 -15.29 -6.23 6.74
CA TYR A 171 -14.00 -5.90 7.34
C TYR A 171 -13.89 -6.37 8.81
N THR A 172 -14.98 -6.26 9.57
CA THR A 172 -15.04 -6.72 10.97
C THR A 172 -14.84 -8.23 11.10
N GLU A 173 -15.35 -9.03 10.16
CA GLU A 173 -15.11 -10.48 10.14
C GLU A 173 -13.67 -10.81 9.78
N TRP A 174 -13.09 -10.08 8.83
CA TRP A 174 -11.68 -10.20 8.49
C TRP A 174 -10.81 -10.02 9.74
N ILE A 175 -10.96 -8.91 10.44
CA ILE A 175 -10.19 -8.63 11.66
C ILE A 175 -10.39 -9.70 12.71
N LYS A 176 -11.64 -10.14 12.97
CA LYS A 176 -11.93 -11.21 13.94
C LYS A 176 -11.25 -12.54 13.62
N LYS A 177 -11.04 -12.85 12.35
CA LYS A 177 -10.40 -14.11 11.93
C LYS A 177 -8.88 -14.00 11.84
N THR A 178 -8.36 -12.82 11.50
CA THR A 178 -6.94 -12.64 11.16
C THR A 178 -6.09 -12.00 12.26
N TRP A 179 -6.70 -11.47 13.34
CA TRP A 179 -5.95 -10.78 14.40
C TRP A 179 -4.83 -11.63 15.02
N LYS A 180 -5.05 -12.95 15.20
CA LYS A 180 -4.02 -13.86 15.74
C LYS A 180 -2.84 -13.98 14.78
N LEU A 181 -3.12 -14.09 13.47
CA LEU A 181 -2.08 -14.11 12.45
C LEU A 181 -1.32 -12.78 12.41
N ALA A 182 -2.02 -11.65 12.49
CA ALA A 182 -1.38 -10.34 12.57
C ALA A 182 -0.44 -10.21 13.78
N LEU A 183 -0.84 -10.72 14.95
CA LEU A 183 0.02 -10.74 16.15
C LEU A 183 1.24 -11.67 15.97
N ILE A 184 1.08 -12.82 15.33
CA ILE A 184 2.20 -13.72 15.03
C ILE A 184 3.18 -13.03 14.07
N LEU A 185 2.68 -12.43 13.00
CA LEU A 185 3.51 -11.69 12.05
C LEU A 185 4.23 -10.52 12.72
N PHE A 186 3.54 -9.76 13.56
CA PHE A 186 4.15 -8.71 14.37
C PHE A 186 5.30 -9.26 15.24
N GLY A 187 5.06 -10.37 15.94
CA GLY A 187 6.08 -11.04 16.75
C GLY A 187 7.30 -11.47 15.92
N ILE A 188 7.08 -12.01 14.71
CA ILE A 188 8.17 -12.38 13.78
C ILE A 188 8.98 -11.15 13.38
N VAL A 189 8.32 -10.03 13.04
CA VAL A 189 9.01 -8.77 12.69
C VAL A 189 9.87 -8.27 13.86
N ILE A 190 9.34 -8.30 15.07
CA ILE A 190 10.12 -7.88 16.25
C ILE A 190 11.32 -8.82 16.47
N LEU A 191 11.13 -10.13 16.37
CA LEU A 191 12.21 -11.11 16.53
C LEU A 191 13.30 -10.94 15.47
N THR A 192 12.93 -10.76 14.20
CA THR A 192 13.89 -10.51 13.12
C THR A 192 14.61 -9.19 13.28
N THR A 193 13.94 -8.16 13.76
CA THR A 193 14.56 -6.87 14.07
C THR A 193 15.55 -6.99 15.22
N VAL A 194 15.20 -7.71 16.31
CA VAL A 194 16.13 -7.99 17.42
C VAL A 194 17.33 -8.81 16.94
N ALA A 195 17.12 -9.82 16.10
CA ALA A 195 18.22 -10.59 15.50
C ALA A 195 19.15 -9.67 14.68
N ALA A 196 18.59 -8.73 13.90
CA ALA A 196 19.38 -7.76 13.14
C ALA A 196 20.14 -6.76 14.03
N MET A 197 19.73 -6.56 15.28
CA MET A 197 20.48 -5.75 16.26
C MET A 197 21.70 -6.47 16.85
N LEU A 198 21.75 -7.80 16.75
CA LEU A 198 22.85 -8.63 17.30
C LEU A 198 23.96 -8.90 16.29
N ILE A 199 23.70 -8.58 15.02
CA ILE A 199 24.67 -8.72 13.91
C ILE A 199 25.34 -7.38 13.63
#